data_91ad1060c304d5a29f02ed0579a64e70
#
_entry.id   91ad1060c304d5a29f02ed0579a64e70
#
_cell.length_a   1.000
_cell.length_b   1.000
_cell.length_c   1.000
_cell.angle_alpha   90.00
_cell.angle_beta   90.00
_cell.angle_gamma   90.00
#
_symmetry.space_group_name_H-M   'P 1'
#
loop_
_entity.id
_entity.type
_entity.pdbx_description
1 polymer ?
#
loop_
_entity_poly.entity_id
_entity_poly.type
_entity_poly.pdbx_seq_one_letter_code
_entity_poly.pdbx_strand_id
1 'polypeptide(L)'
;MEQTIIKKKADRIRDVIKYIRRFKNATVIIHLDDSIIDSPLFKSHIQDICLIHEAGLKVIIVPGAKKRIDEILTSEKMDWSYHNGIRITSQDAIPLIKMAAFDVSNKIMTALAGENKTAVIGNWVRARSKGVIDGIDYQSSGEIDKLQDDSIRTVLDNGFIPIFPCIGW
;
A
#
# COMPACT_ATOMS: atom_id res chain seq x y z
N MET A 1 31.90 4.73 -34.16
CA MET A 1 30.77 3.95 -33.63
C MET A 1 30.74 3.93 -32.09
N GLU A 2 31.84 3.68 -31.42
CA GLU A 2 31.99 3.62 -29.96
C GLU A 2 31.69 4.95 -29.25
N GLN A 3 32.22 6.06 -29.74
CA GLN A 3 31.94 7.40 -29.18
C GLN A 3 30.46 7.79 -29.23
N THR A 4 29.72 7.37 -30.26
CA THR A 4 28.29 7.63 -30.39
C THR A 4 27.48 6.83 -29.35
N ILE A 5 27.91 5.62 -29.05
CA ILE A 5 27.28 4.76 -28.00
C ILE A 5 27.53 5.36 -26.61
N ILE A 6 28.76 5.80 -26.33
CA ILE A 6 29.12 6.44 -25.06
C ILE A 6 28.33 7.73 -24.87
N LYS A 7 28.20 8.57 -25.89
CA LYS A 7 27.41 9.80 -25.83
C LYS A 7 25.93 9.50 -25.51
N LYS A 8 25.30 8.55 -26.22
CA LYS A 8 23.91 8.13 -25.96
C LYS A 8 23.71 7.63 -24.53
N LYS A 9 24.65 6.85 -23.98
CA LYS A 9 24.59 6.38 -22.58
C LYS A 9 24.70 7.55 -21.61
N ALA A 10 25.63 8.50 -21.84
CA ALA A 10 25.79 9.67 -21.00
C ALA A 10 24.54 10.57 -21.02
N ASP A 11 23.91 10.76 -22.17
CA ASP A 11 22.69 11.56 -22.28
C ASP A 11 21.52 10.90 -21.52
N ARG A 12 21.34 9.58 -21.61
CA ARG A 12 20.35 8.85 -20.82
C ARG A 12 20.57 9.03 -19.31
N ILE A 13 21.81 8.93 -18.84
CA ILE A 13 22.16 9.13 -17.42
C ILE A 13 21.80 10.56 -16.99
N ARG A 14 22.14 11.58 -17.79
CA ARG A 14 21.79 12.97 -17.50
C ARG A 14 20.29 13.19 -17.41
N ASP A 15 19.53 12.57 -18.30
CA ASP A 15 18.06 12.67 -18.29
C ASP A 15 17.45 12.01 -17.05
N VAL A 16 17.95 10.84 -16.66
CA VAL A 16 17.54 10.19 -15.38
C VAL A 16 17.85 11.09 -14.19
N ILE A 17 19.06 11.69 -14.13
CA ILE A 17 19.43 12.60 -13.04
C ILE A 17 18.52 13.84 -12.99
N LYS A 18 18.16 14.41 -14.15
CA LYS A 18 17.20 15.53 -14.22
C LYS A 18 15.83 15.12 -13.69
N TYR A 19 15.37 13.92 -14.07
CA TYR A 19 14.08 13.37 -13.60
C TYR A 19 14.07 13.20 -12.07
N ILE A 20 15.08 12.56 -11.50
CA ILE A 20 15.22 12.37 -10.05
C ILE A 20 15.21 13.73 -9.33
N ARG A 21 15.97 14.72 -9.82
CA ARG A 21 16.00 16.07 -9.24
C ARG A 21 14.64 16.76 -9.27
N ARG A 22 13.85 16.56 -10.34
CA ARG A 22 12.52 17.15 -10.48
C ARG A 22 11.53 16.61 -9.44
N PHE A 23 11.64 15.33 -9.11
CA PHE A 23 10.72 14.65 -8.19
C PHE A 23 11.27 14.46 -6.78
N LYS A 24 12.46 14.99 -6.50
CA LYS A 24 13.03 14.95 -5.15
C LYS A 24 12.04 15.53 -4.13
N ASN A 25 11.80 14.83 -3.05
CA ASN A 25 10.84 15.14 -2.01
C ASN A 25 9.35 15.07 -2.43
N ALA A 26 9.04 14.67 -3.66
CA ALA A 26 7.68 14.40 -4.04
C ALA A 26 7.17 13.15 -3.29
N THR A 27 5.89 13.17 -2.92
CA THR A 27 5.24 11.99 -2.35
C THR A 27 4.65 11.14 -3.46
N VAL A 28 4.94 9.84 -3.44
CA VAL A 28 4.36 8.84 -4.32
C VAL A 28 3.56 7.84 -3.51
N ILE A 29 2.35 7.55 -3.94
CA ILE A 29 1.50 6.52 -3.35
C ILE A 29 1.52 5.33 -4.29
N ILE A 30 1.93 4.17 -3.78
CA ILE A 30 2.03 2.94 -4.54
C ILE A 30 0.98 1.96 -4.02
N HIS A 31 0.01 1.62 -4.87
CA HIS A 31 -0.92 0.52 -4.60
C HIS A 31 -0.25 -0.79 -5.01
N LEU A 32 -0.08 -1.70 -4.04
CA LEU A 32 0.37 -3.06 -4.30
C LEU A 32 -0.84 -4.00 -4.27
N ASP A 33 -1.24 -4.45 -5.45
CA ASP A 33 -2.29 -5.46 -5.57
C ASP A 33 -1.88 -6.77 -4.89
N ASP A 34 -2.83 -7.47 -4.28
CA ASP A 34 -2.57 -8.71 -3.55
C ASP A 34 -2.07 -9.85 -4.45
N SER A 35 -2.40 -9.82 -5.74
CA SER A 35 -1.85 -10.76 -6.72
C SER A 35 -0.33 -10.62 -6.91
N ILE A 36 0.20 -9.41 -6.71
CA ILE A 36 1.65 -9.15 -6.78
C ILE A 36 2.36 -9.70 -5.53
N ILE A 37 1.73 -9.57 -4.36
CA ILE A 37 2.32 -9.95 -3.06
C ILE A 37 2.63 -11.46 -2.99
N ASP A 38 1.81 -12.27 -3.63
CA ASP A 38 2.01 -13.72 -3.70
C ASP A 38 2.76 -14.17 -4.98
N SER A 39 3.21 -13.23 -5.82
CA SER A 39 3.88 -13.55 -7.08
C SER A 39 5.40 -13.69 -6.93
N PRO A 40 6.07 -14.40 -7.84
CA PRO A 40 7.53 -14.43 -7.90
C PRO A 40 8.18 -13.06 -8.11
N LEU A 41 7.41 -12.08 -8.61
CA LEU A 41 7.89 -10.73 -8.88
C LEU A 41 7.84 -9.83 -7.64
N PHE A 42 7.23 -10.27 -6.54
CA PHE A 42 7.09 -9.46 -5.32
C PHE A 42 8.42 -8.85 -4.86
N LYS A 43 9.47 -9.68 -4.80
CA LYS A 43 10.80 -9.22 -4.38
C LYS A 43 11.33 -8.10 -5.28
N SER A 44 11.21 -8.23 -6.60
CA SER A 44 11.71 -7.19 -7.52
C SER A 44 10.91 -5.88 -7.40
N HIS A 45 9.60 -5.95 -7.18
CA HIS A 45 8.78 -4.76 -6.93
C HIS A 45 9.17 -4.04 -5.63
N ILE A 46 9.48 -4.79 -4.57
CA ILE A 46 10.00 -4.20 -3.34
C ILE A 46 11.34 -3.51 -3.59
N GLN A 47 12.24 -4.10 -4.35
CA GLN A 47 13.51 -3.49 -4.74
C GLN A 47 13.31 -2.21 -5.54
N ASP A 48 12.38 -2.20 -6.49
CA ASP A 48 12.05 -0.99 -7.26
C ASP A 48 11.50 0.13 -6.35
N ILE A 49 10.65 -0.22 -5.37
CA ILE A 49 10.15 0.73 -4.36
C ILE A 49 11.31 1.30 -3.54
N CYS A 50 12.25 0.46 -3.12
CA CYS A 50 13.44 0.92 -2.39
C CYS A 50 14.30 1.87 -3.22
N LEU A 51 14.49 1.61 -4.51
CA LEU A 51 15.19 2.50 -5.43
C LEU A 51 14.51 3.87 -5.57
N ILE A 52 13.18 3.89 -5.66
CA ILE A 52 12.39 5.14 -5.70
C ILE A 52 12.59 5.94 -4.41
N HIS A 53 12.55 5.27 -3.25
CA HIS A 53 12.78 5.89 -1.95
C HIS A 53 14.22 6.43 -1.82
N GLU A 54 15.23 5.67 -2.25
CA GLU A 54 16.64 6.07 -2.26
C GLU A 54 16.91 7.25 -3.20
N ALA A 55 16.14 7.36 -4.28
CA ALA A 55 16.20 8.51 -5.18
C ALA A 55 15.64 9.80 -4.54
N GLY A 56 15.14 9.73 -3.29
CA GLY A 56 14.68 10.88 -2.50
C GLY A 56 13.19 11.19 -2.64
N LEU A 57 12.39 10.25 -3.13
CA LEU A 57 10.94 10.37 -3.09
C LEU A 57 10.41 9.86 -1.75
N LYS A 58 9.33 10.46 -1.26
CA LYS A 58 8.59 10.00 -0.10
C LYS A 58 7.58 8.95 -0.55
N VAL A 59 7.72 7.72 -0.08
CA VAL A 59 6.90 6.60 -0.53
C VAL A 59 5.84 6.26 0.52
N ILE A 60 4.59 6.09 0.06
CA ILE A 60 3.47 5.53 0.83
C ILE A 60 3.03 4.25 0.12
N ILE A 61 2.81 3.17 0.88
CA ILE A 61 2.33 1.90 0.34
C ILE A 61 0.91 1.63 0.81
N VAL A 62 0.03 1.30 -0.15
CA VAL A 62 -1.35 0.89 0.09
C VAL A 62 -1.52 -0.54 -0.44
N PRO A 63 -1.46 -1.55 0.41
CA PRO A 63 -1.61 -2.94 -0.01
C PRO A 63 -3.07 -3.31 -0.29
N GLY A 64 -3.32 -4.07 -1.33
CA GLY A 64 -4.53 -4.85 -1.52
C GLY A 64 -4.53 -6.08 -0.62
N ALA A 65 -5.70 -6.44 -0.05
CA ALA A 65 -5.83 -7.64 0.77
C ALA A 65 -7.12 -8.41 0.47
N LYS A 66 -7.73 -8.17 -0.70
CA LYS A 66 -9.01 -8.77 -1.07
C LYS A 66 -8.95 -10.29 -1.06
N LYS A 67 -7.98 -10.87 -1.76
CA LYS A 67 -7.77 -12.31 -1.86
C LYS A 67 -7.54 -12.92 -0.47
N ARG A 68 -6.64 -12.32 0.32
CA ARG A 68 -6.32 -12.81 1.66
C ARG A 68 -7.52 -12.75 2.61
N ILE A 69 -8.35 -11.71 2.51
CA ILE A 69 -9.60 -11.60 3.27
C ILE A 69 -10.56 -12.71 2.84
N ASP A 70 -10.76 -12.92 1.54
CA ASP A 70 -11.67 -13.95 1.00
C ASP A 70 -11.24 -15.35 1.46
N GLU A 71 -9.93 -15.65 1.44
CA GLU A 71 -9.37 -16.92 1.92
C GLU A 71 -9.68 -17.16 3.40
N ILE A 72 -9.44 -16.17 4.25
CA ILE A 72 -9.68 -16.28 5.70
C ILE A 72 -11.17 -16.43 6.00
N LEU A 73 -12.02 -15.60 5.40
CA LEU A 73 -13.47 -15.70 5.62
C LEU A 73 -14.01 -17.05 5.16
N THR A 74 -13.51 -17.57 4.04
CA THR A 74 -13.89 -18.90 3.55
C THR A 74 -13.44 -20.01 4.51
N SER A 75 -12.20 -19.96 5.02
CA SER A 75 -11.68 -20.97 5.96
C SER A 75 -12.47 -21.01 7.27
N GLU A 76 -12.93 -19.84 7.72
CA GLU A 76 -13.74 -19.69 8.94
C GLU A 76 -15.25 -19.89 8.68
N LYS A 77 -15.64 -20.24 7.46
CA LYS A 77 -17.02 -20.47 7.04
C LYS A 77 -17.94 -19.27 7.29
N MET A 78 -17.39 -18.08 7.16
CA MET A 78 -18.14 -16.83 7.25
C MET A 78 -18.78 -16.51 5.91
N ASP A 79 -20.05 -16.11 5.94
CA ASP A 79 -20.73 -15.60 4.74
C ASP A 79 -20.31 -14.16 4.47
N TRP A 80 -20.09 -13.85 3.21
CA TRP A 80 -19.80 -12.50 2.74
C TRP A 80 -20.28 -12.29 1.31
N SER A 81 -20.56 -11.05 0.96
CA SER A 81 -20.99 -10.66 -0.38
C SER A 81 -20.40 -9.34 -0.80
N TYR A 82 -20.55 -9.02 -2.08
CA TYR A 82 -20.19 -7.72 -2.65
C TYR A 82 -21.42 -7.06 -3.24
N HIS A 83 -21.52 -5.76 -3.04
CA HIS A 83 -22.46 -4.90 -3.78
C HIS A 83 -21.69 -3.74 -4.40
N ASN A 84 -21.80 -3.56 -5.73
CA ASN A 84 -21.07 -2.55 -6.48
C ASN A 84 -19.55 -2.52 -6.18
N GLY A 85 -18.93 -3.70 -6.06
CA GLY A 85 -17.49 -3.83 -5.77
C GLY A 85 -17.08 -3.57 -4.32
N ILE A 86 -18.02 -3.23 -3.44
CA ILE A 86 -17.78 -3.01 -2.01
C ILE A 86 -18.25 -4.26 -1.26
N ARG A 87 -17.39 -4.79 -0.37
CA ARG A 87 -17.74 -5.90 0.49
C ARG A 87 -18.78 -5.46 1.52
N ILE A 88 -19.82 -6.24 1.70
CA ILE A 88 -20.71 -6.13 2.86
C ILE A 88 -20.06 -6.92 4.00
N THR A 89 -19.73 -6.24 5.08
CA THR A 89 -18.90 -6.77 6.16
C THR A 89 -19.71 -6.86 7.44
N SER A 90 -19.95 -8.08 7.92
CA SER A 90 -20.60 -8.28 9.23
C SER A 90 -19.66 -7.86 10.37
N GLN A 91 -20.24 -7.56 11.53
CA GLN A 91 -19.48 -7.21 12.74
C GLN A 91 -18.54 -8.35 13.16
N ASP A 92 -18.97 -9.59 13.03
CA ASP A 92 -18.19 -10.78 13.41
C ASP A 92 -17.02 -11.04 12.47
N ALA A 93 -17.08 -10.56 11.22
CA ALA A 93 -15.99 -10.67 10.25
C ALA A 93 -14.85 -9.66 10.50
N ILE A 94 -15.07 -8.58 11.25
CA ILE A 94 -14.08 -7.50 11.45
C ILE A 94 -12.76 -8.02 12.02
N PRO A 95 -12.70 -8.87 13.08
CA PRO A 95 -11.44 -9.39 13.58
C PRO A 95 -10.63 -10.15 12.53
N LEU A 96 -11.30 -10.96 11.71
CA LEU A 96 -10.70 -11.77 10.65
C LEU A 96 -10.16 -10.87 9.53
N ILE A 97 -10.92 -9.86 9.14
CA ILE A 97 -10.49 -8.87 8.13
C ILE A 97 -9.28 -8.08 8.61
N LYS A 98 -9.26 -7.65 9.88
CA LYS A 98 -8.09 -7.01 10.49
C LYS A 98 -6.87 -7.93 10.45
N MET A 99 -7.03 -9.19 10.82
CA MET A 99 -5.95 -10.18 10.77
C MET A 99 -5.40 -10.32 9.34
N ALA A 100 -6.25 -10.44 8.33
CA ALA A 100 -5.86 -10.51 6.92
C ALA A 100 -5.09 -9.26 6.45
N ALA A 101 -5.61 -8.08 6.77
CA ALA A 101 -5.01 -6.80 6.38
C ALA A 101 -3.62 -6.60 7.02
N PHE A 102 -3.47 -6.99 8.29
CA PHE A 102 -2.17 -6.93 8.97
C PHE A 102 -1.20 -7.99 8.46
N ASP A 103 -1.65 -9.22 8.14
CA ASP A 103 -0.80 -10.26 7.55
C ASP A 103 -0.16 -9.79 6.24
N VAL A 104 -0.96 -9.22 5.34
CA VAL A 104 -0.47 -8.66 4.07
C VAL A 104 0.49 -7.50 4.32
N SER A 105 0.14 -6.58 5.21
CA SER A 105 0.99 -5.43 5.53
C SER A 105 2.33 -5.86 6.15
N ASN A 106 2.32 -6.90 6.99
CA ASN A 106 3.51 -7.45 7.62
C ASN A 106 4.43 -8.15 6.61
N LYS A 107 3.90 -8.84 5.60
CA LYS A 107 4.70 -9.40 4.49
C LYS A 107 5.49 -8.31 3.78
N ILE A 108 4.85 -7.18 3.47
CA ILE A 108 5.49 -6.03 2.83
C ILE A 108 6.55 -5.43 3.76
N MET A 109 6.22 -5.23 5.03
CA MET A 109 7.16 -4.69 6.04
C MET A 109 8.40 -5.57 6.20
N THR A 110 8.21 -6.89 6.24
CA THR A 110 9.32 -7.86 6.29
C THR A 110 10.21 -7.78 5.05
N ALA A 111 9.61 -7.67 3.87
CA ALA A 111 10.37 -7.55 2.62
C ALA A 111 11.16 -6.23 2.55
N LEU A 112 10.58 -5.11 2.98
CA LEU A 112 11.27 -3.82 3.09
C LEU A 112 12.41 -3.85 4.12
N ALA A 113 12.20 -4.52 5.26
CA ALA A 113 13.26 -4.70 6.27
C ALA A 113 14.44 -5.49 5.71
N GLY A 114 14.20 -6.50 4.85
CA GLY A 114 15.24 -7.22 4.13
C GLY A 114 16.09 -6.35 3.19
N GLU A 115 15.55 -5.24 2.73
CA GLU A 115 16.23 -4.21 1.93
C GLU A 115 16.70 -3.00 2.79
N ASN A 116 16.81 -3.17 4.11
CA ASN A 116 17.23 -2.15 5.08
C ASN A 116 16.35 -0.88 5.06
N LYS A 117 15.05 -1.02 4.80
CA LYS A 117 14.08 0.07 4.90
C LYS A 117 13.19 -0.10 6.12
N THR A 118 12.95 0.99 6.83
CA THR A 118 12.00 1.03 7.94
C THR A 118 10.62 1.39 7.42
N ALA A 119 9.66 0.52 7.65
CA ALA A 119 8.26 0.76 7.35
C ALA A 119 7.45 0.85 8.64
N VAL A 120 6.35 1.62 8.60
CA VAL A 120 5.48 1.86 9.77
C VAL A 120 4.04 1.61 9.37
N ILE A 121 3.37 0.73 10.10
CA ILE A 121 1.92 0.56 10.04
C ILE A 121 1.31 1.41 11.14
N GLY A 122 0.30 2.22 10.81
CA GLY A 122 -0.34 3.10 11.78
C GLY A 122 -1.84 3.23 11.55
N ASN A 123 -2.51 3.87 12.49
CA ASN A 123 -3.93 4.20 12.42
C ASN A 123 -4.17 5.48 11.59
N TRP A 124 -3.63 5.51 10.37
CA TRP A 124 -3.62 6.68 9.50
C TRP A 124 -5.00 7.16 9.07
N VAL A 125 -5.95 6.21 9.00
CA VAL A 125 -7.30 6.43 8.47
C VAL A 125 -8.31 6.32 9.59
N ARG A 126 -9.05 7.40 9.85
CA ARG A 126 -10.30 7.35 10.59
C ARG A 126 -11.41 7.00 9.62
N ALA A 127 -12.18 5.97 9.93
CA ALA A 127 -13.33 5.54 9.15
C ALA A 127 -14.64 5.89 9.85
N ARG A 128 -15.68 6.05 9.07
CA ARG A 128 -17.07 6.08 9.54
C ARG A 128 -17.87 4.99 8.84
N SER A 129 -18.94 4.52 9.48
CA SER A 129 -19.83 3.54 8.87
C SER A 129 -20.42 4.09 7.57
N LYS A 130 -20.48 3.25 6.54
CA LYS A 130 -21.15 3.58 5.28
C LYS A 130 -22.66 3.61 5.44
N GLY A 131 -23.21 2.81 6.37
CA GLY A 131 -24.64 2.73 6.63
C GLY A 131 -25.46 2.10 5.51
N VAL A 132 -26.70 2.53 5.38
CA VAL A 132 -27.63 2.07 4.35
C VAL A 132 -27.63 3.05 3.18
N ILE A 133 -27.31 2.55 1.98
CA ILE A 133 -27.32 3.33 0.73
C ILE A 133 -28.17 2.56 -0.28
N ASP A 134 -29.14 3.24 -0.88
CA ASP A 134 -30.07 2.68 -1.89
C ASP A 134 -30.75 1.38 -1.41
N GLY A 135 -31.11 1.33 -0.13
CA GLY A 135 -31.76 0.16 0.50
C GLY A 135 -30.82 -1.00 0.83
N ILE A 136 -29.51 -0.87 0.59
CA ILE A 136 -28.50 -1.87 0.93
C ILE A 136 -27.77 -1.45 2.21
N ASP A 137 -27.83 -2.29 3.24
CA ASP A 137 -27.06 -2.11 4.46
C ASP A 137 -25.63 -2.65 4.28
N TYR A 138 -24.64 -1.76 4.29
CA TYR A 138 -23.23 -2.11 4.21
C TYR A 138 -22.62 -2.57 5.53
N GLN A 139 -23.42 -2.61 6.59
CA GLN A 139 -23.06 -3.09 7.93
C GLN A 139 -21.80 -2.39 8.47
N SER A 140 -20.73 -3.16 8.72
CA SER A 140 -19.46 -2.66 9.25
C SER A 140 -18.49 -2.17 8.15
N SER A 141 -18.90 -2.15 6.90
CA SER A 141 -18.08 -1.53 5.85
C SER A 141 -18.09 -0.02 6.01
N GLY A 142 -16.91 0.57 5.93
CA GLY A 142 -16.72 1.99 6.17
C GLY A 142 -16.29 2.77 4.94
N GLU A 143 -16.27 4.07 5.11
CA GLU A 143 -15.63 5.01 4.20
C GLU A 143 -14.66 5.89 4.97
N ILE A 144 -13.72 6.51 4.26
CA ILE A 144 -12.73 7.39 4.87
C ILE A 144 -13.43 8.66 5.37
N ASP A 145 -13.26 8.93 6.68
CA ASP A 145 -13.73 10.17 7.30
C ASP A 145 -12.60 11.20 7.41
N LYS A 146 -11.42 10.77 7.91
CA LYS A 146 -10.28 11.66 8.10
C LYS A 146 -8.95 10.92 7.99
N LEU A 147 -7.93 11.60 7.48
CA LEU A 147 -6.54 11.17 7.51
C LEU A 147 -5.78 11.85 8.66
N GLN A 148 -4.79 11.16 9.23
CA GLN A 148 -3.88 11.68 10.26
C GLN A 148 -2.67 12.36 9.60
N ASP A 149 -2.91 13.47 8.89
CA ASP A 149 -1.92 14.12 7.99
C ASP A 149 -0.61 14.45 8.69
N ASP A 150 -0.66 15.01 9.91
CA ASP A 150 0.55 15.40 10.64
C ASP A 150 1.41 14.19 11.02
N SER A 151 0.76 13.10 11.45
CA SER A 151 1.46 11.85 11.78
C SER A 151 2.09 11.22 10.54
N ILE A 152 1.36 11.21 9.43
CA ILE A 152 1.85 10.69 8.14
C ILE A 152 3.05 11.50 7.67
N ARG A 153 2.98 12.84 7.72
CA ARG A 153 4.09 13.74 7.37
C ARG A 153 5.32 13.48 8.24
N THR A 154 5.12 13.36 9.55
CA THR A 154 6.21 13.08 10.49
C THR A 154 6.94 11.79 10.14
N VAL A 155 6.22 10.72 9.81
CA VAL A 155 6.81 9.43 9.40
C VAL A 155 7.59 9.57 8.10
N LEU A 156 7.03 10.26 7.11
CA LEU A 156 7.68 10.51 5.82
C LEU A 156 8.93 11.40 5.96
N ASP A 157 8.88 12.43 6.81
CA ASP A 157 9.99 13.36 7.03
C ASP A 157 11.16 12.70 7.78
N ASN A 158 10.88 11.66 8.58
CA ASN A 158 11.91 10.83 9.19
C ASN A 158 12.47 9.75 8.24
N GLY A 159 12.06 9.74 6.97
CA GLY A 159 12.56 8.79 5.97
C GLY A 159 11.99 7.38 6.12
N PHE A 160 10.87 7.21 6.83
CA PHE A 160 10.18 5.93 6.95
C PHE A 160 9.09 5.79 5.88
N ILE A 161 8.72 4.55 5.60
CA ILE A 161 7.70 4.21 4.60
C ILE A 161 6.39 3.86 5.32
N PRO A 162 5.36 4.73 5.34
CA PRO A 162 4.06 4.38 5.91
C PRO A 162 3.34 3.36 5.03
N ILE A 163 2.82 2.31 5.68
CA ILE A 163 1.95 1.32 5.08
C ILE A 163 0.53 1.58 5.57
N PHE A 164 -0.42 1.66 4.62
CA PHE A 164 -1.83 1.90 4.87
C PHE A 164 -2.60 0.59 4.70
N PRO A 165 -2.86 -0.18 5.75
CA PRO A 165 -3.72 -1.35 5.66
C PRO A 165 -5.09 -0.97 5.09
N CYS A 166 -5.78 -1.92 4.44
CA CYS A 166 -7.12 -1.69 3.88
C CYS A 166 -8.23 -1.63 4.94
N ILE A 167 -7.91 -1.13 6.12
CA ILE A 167 -8.81 -0.95 7.26
C ILE A 167 -8.70 0.48 7.81
N GLY A 168 -9.80 0.98 8.40
CA GLY A 168 -9.84 2.21 9.17
C GLY A 168 -10.23 1.97 10.63
N TRP A 169 -10.06 2.99 11.46
CA TRP A 169 -10.40 3.01 12.89
C TRP A 169 -11.50 4.01 13.21
#